data_55cfaf82091a3d7b0990ac0f54b45e14
#
_entry.id   55cfaf82091a3d7b0990ac0f54b45e14
#
_cell.length_a   1.000
_cell.length_b   1.000
_cell.length_c   1.000
_cell.angle_alpha   90.00
_cell.angle_beta   90.00
_cell.angle_gamma   90.00
#
_symmetry.space_group_name_H-M   'P 1'
#
loop_
_entity.id
_entity.type
_entity.pdbx_description
1 polymer ?
#
loop_
_entity_poly.entity_id
_entity_poly.type
_entity_poly.pdbx_seq_one_letter_code
_entity_poly.pdbx_strand_id
1 'polypeptide(L)'
;MHVIVLGAGEVGSYVAERLSRQGIDVAVIENDPDRLAAVEEKLDVMAILGSGTHPGVLKRAGVGRAELLVAVTNDDEVNMMASLAAKQAGVDRTLVRLEAEELRSEAAADLRRVVGADLVIDPDQEAARDILQLLEMPGASEVEVLAGGEVLIVGARLTAD
;
A
#
# COMPACT_ATOMS: atom_id res chain seq x y z
N MET A 1 -2.93 -16.90 -3.77
CA MET A 1 -2.83 -15.45 -4.02
C MET A 1 -1.37 -15.07 -4.08
N HIS A 2 -0.95 -14.36 -5.14
CA HIS A 2 0.38 -13.80 -5.29
C HIS A 2 0.30 -12.27 -5.27
N VAL A 3 1.10 -11.62 -4.42
CA VAL A 3 1.07 -10.16 -4.22
C VAL A 3 2.45 -9.61 -4.48
N ILE A 4 2.52 -8.49 -5.21
CA ILE A 4 3.75 -7.74 -5.40
C ILE A 4 3.67 -6.47 -4.54
N VAL A 5 4.68 -6.25 -3.70
CA VAL A 5 4.87 -5.04 -2.94
C VAL A 5 6.05 -4.27 -3.52
N LEU A 6 5.83 -3.05 -3.97
CA LEU A 6 6.85 -2.16 -4.49
C LEU A 6 7.19 -1.09 -3.45
N GLY A 7 8.45 -1.11 -3.01
CA GLY A 7 8.99 -0.31 -1.92
C GLY A 7 9.09 -1.12 -0.62
N ALA A 8 10.31 -1.17 -0.05
CA ALA A 8 10.61 -1.80 1.24
C ALA A 8 10.84 -0.74 2.36
N GLY A 9 10.17 0.40 2.25
CA GLY A 9 10.08 1.37 3.32
C GLY A 9 9.21 0.87 4.47
N GLU A 10 8.86 1.73 5.40
CA GLU A 10 8.09 1.39 6.59
C GLU A 10 6.75 0.71 6.24
N VAL A 11 5.95 1.33 5.38
CA VAL A 11 4.65 0.80 4.98
C VAL A 11 4.79 -0.51 4.19
N GLY A 12 5.69 -0.56 3.20
CA GLY A 12 5.84 -1.74 2.35
C GLY A 12 6.37 -2.95 3.11
N SER A 13 7.35 -2.76 4.00
CA SER A 13 7.86 -3.83 4.85
C SER A 13 6.80 -4.36 5.81
N TYR A 14 6.00 -3.48 6.40
CA TYR A 14 4.89 -3.87 7.27
C TYR A 14 3.83 -4.68 6.51
N VAL A 15 3.43 -4.22 5.33
CA VAL A 15 2.45 -4.94 4.49
C VAL A 15 3.00 -6.31 4.08
N ALA A 16 4.24 -6.38 3.61
CA ALA A 16 4.90 -7.63 3.22
C ALA A 16 4.97 -8.63 4.38
N GLU A 17 5.32 -8.16 5.58
CA GLU A 17 5.35 -8.98 6.81
C GLU A 17 3.96 -9.54 7.14
N ARG A 18 2.93 -8.70 7.13
CA ARG A 18 1.56 -9.12 7.46
C ARG A 18 1.03 -10.15 6.48
N LEU A 19 1.29 -9.97 5.19
CA LEU A 19 0.86 -10.90 4.15
C LEU A 19 1.63 -12.22 4.20
N SER A 20 2.95 -12.17 4.35
CA SER A 20 3.80 -13.37 4.47
C SER A 20 3.41 -14.22 5.68
N ARG A 21 3.14 -13.61 6.84
CA ARG A 21 2.65 -14.32 8.04
C ARG A 21 1.29 -15.00 7.86
N GLN A 22 0.49 -14.55 6.90
CA GLN A 22 -0.78 -15.18 6.53
C GLN A 22 -0.62 -16.28 5.48
N GLY A 23 0.62 -16.62 5.10
CA GLY A 23 0.91 -17.63 4.09
C GLY A 23 0.64 -17.18 2.65
N ILE A 24 0.57 -15.88 2.42
CA ILE A 24 0.42 -15.30 1.08
C ILE A 24 1.79 -15.25 0.40
N ASP A 25 1.86 -15.65 -0.87
CA ASP A 25 3.05 -15.58 -1.70
C ASP A 25 3.35 -14.10 -2.05
N VAL A 26 4.43 -13.55 -1.49
CA VAL A 26 4.78 -12.13 -1.62
C VAL A 26 6.11 -11.96 -2.35
N ALA A 27 6.13 -11.09 -3.36
CA ALA A 27 7.36 -10.57 -3.95
C ALA A 27 7.54 -9.10 -3.54
N VAL A 28 8.71 -8.74 -3.03
CA VAL A 28 9.07 -7.37 -2.67
C VAL A 28 10.08 -6.84 -3.68
N ILE A 29 9.78 -5.70 -4.30
CA ILE A 29 10.67 -4.98 -5.21
C ILE A 29 11.18 -3.74 -4.49
N GLU A 30 12.50 -3.58 -4.41
CA GLU A 30 13.14 -2.42 -3.79
C GLU A 30 14.39 -2.04 -4.59
N ASN A 31 14.69 -0.75 -4.68
CA ASN A 31 15.86 -0.23 -5.40
C ASN A 31 17.08 0.02 -4.48
N ASP A 32 16.86 0.07 -3.18
CA ASP A 32 17.90 0.18 -2.16
C ASP A 32 18.32 -1.23 -1.70
N PRO A 33 19.58 -1.64 -1.95
CA PRO A 33 20.02 -2.99 -1.60
C PRO A 33 20.06 -3.26 -0.09
N ASP A 34 20.29 -2.23 0.73
CA ASP A 34 20.38 -2.40 2.20
C ASP A 34 18.96 -2.62 2.78
N ARG A 35 17.96 -1.88 2.28
CA ARG A 35 16.56 -2.09 2.64
C ARG A 35 16.05 -3.46 2.19
N LEU A 36 16.41 -3.86 0.97
CA LEU A 36 16.02 -5.16 0.44
C LEU A 36 16.61 -6.30 1.28
N ALA A 37 17.90 -6.22 1.63
CA ALA A 37 18.57 -7.21 2.49
C ALA A 37 17.90 -7.33 3.87
N ALA A 38 17.51 -6.19 4.46
CA ALA A 38 16.82 -6.19 5.75
C ALA A 38 15.44 -6.87 5.71
N VAL A 39 14.75 -6.83 4.57
CA VAL A 39 13.47 -7.54 4.35
C VAL A 39 13.74 -9.03 4.14
N GLU A 40 14.70 -9.39 3.30
CA GLU A 40 15.06 -10.78 2.98
C GLU A 40 15.53 -11.56 4.22
N GLU A 41 16.23 -10.89 5.14
CA GLU A 41 16.68 -11.51 6.40
C GLU A 41 15.51 -11.85 7.36
N LYS A 42 14.43 -11.06 7.33
CA LYS A 42 13.36 -11.13 8.33
C LYS A 42 12.10 -11.83 7.85
N LEU A 43 11.86 -11.83 6.54
CA LEU A 43 10.59 -12.25 5.96
C LEU A 43 10.80 -13.39 4.95
N ASP A 44 9.85 -14.32 4.93
CA ASP A 44 9.77 -15.33 3.87
C ASP A 44 9.05 -14.72 2.65
N VAL A 45 9.82 -14.01 1.84
CA VAL A 45 9.34 -13.31 0.64
C VAL A 45 10.34 -13.43 -0.50
N MET A 46 9.90 -13.25 -1.71
CA MET A 46 10.79 -13.12 -2.87
C MET A 46 11.32 -11.69 -2.94
N ALA A 47 12.58 -11.47 -2.57
CA ALA A 47 13.23 -10.17 -2.61
C ALA A 47 13.84 -9.90 -4.00
N ILE A 48 13.56 -8.74 -4.60
CA ILE A 48 13.99 -8.38 -5.96
C ILE A 48 14.55 -6.97 -5.99
N LEU A 49 15.84 -6.86 -6.24
CA LEU A 49 16.49 -5.57 -6.43
C LEU A 49 16.13 -4.97 -7.79
N GLY A 50 15.60 -3.75 -7.78
CA GLY A 50 15.29 -2.99 -8.97
C GLY A 50 14.13 -2.02 -8.82
N SER A 51 13.76 -1.37 -9.93
CA SER A 51 12.62 -0.47 -9.99
C SER A 51 11.37 -1.16 -10.54
N GLY A 52 10.22 -0.91 -9.94
CA GLY A 52 8.91 -1.40 -10.40
C GLY A 52 8.44 -0.78 -11.72
N THR A 53 9.15 0.21 -12.24
CA THR A 53 8.89 0.76 -13.57
C THR A 53 9.53 -0.07 -14.70
N HIS A 54 10.43 -1.01 -14.36
CA HIS A 54 11.13 -1.83 -15.33
C HIS A 54 10.39 -3.15 -15.60
N PRO A 55 9.94 -3.41 -16.84
CA PRO A 55 9.20 -4.64 -17.16
C PRO A 55 9.93 -5.93 -16.79
N GLY A 56 11.26 -5.95 -16.94
CA GLY A 56 12.10 -7.11 -16.57
C GLY A 56 12.09 -7.39 -15.06
N VAL A 57 12.00 -6.35 -14.23
CA VAL A 57 11.89 -6.46 -12.76
C VAL A 57 10.51 -7.00 -12.38
N LEU A 58 9.45 -6.42 -12.94
CA LEU A 58 8.07 -6.90 -12.73
C LEU A 58 7.88 -8.35 -13.18
N LYS A 59 8.50 -8.73 -14.30
CA LYS A 59 8.47 -10.12 -14.77
C LYS A 59 9.14 -11.08 -13.78
N ARG A 60 10.30 -10.72 -13.22
CA ARG A 60 10.95 -11.52 -12.16
C ARG A 60 10.09 -11.62 -10.91
N ALA A 61 9.37 -10.55 -10.56
CA ALA A 61 8.41 -10.54 -9.45
C ALA A 61 7.13 -11.34 -9.73
N GLY A 62 6.98 -11.94 -10.90
CA GLY A 62 5.84 -12.77 -11.22
C GLY A 62 4.57 -11.99 -11.55
N VAL A 63 4.70 -10.78 -12.15
CA VAL A 63 3.57 -9.88 -12.44
C VAL A 63 2.44 -10.58 -13.22
N GLY A 64 2.77 -11.50 -14.14
CA GLY A 64 1.76 -12.21 -14.94
C GLY A 64 0.87 -13.20 -14.16
N ARG A 65 1.18 -13.46 -12.89
CA ARG A 65 0.36 -14.29 -11.98
C ARG A 65 -0.09 -13.54 -10.73
N ALA A 66 0.28 -12.26 -10.62
CA ALA A 66 -0.07 -11.45 -9.46
C ALA A 66 -1.55 -11.04 -9.52
N GLU A 67 -2.21 -11.13 -8.39
CA GLU A 67 -3.60 -10.70 -8.21
C GLU A 67 -3.68 -9.28 -7.65
N LEU A 68 -2.60 -8.81 -6.98
CA LEU A 68 -2.52 -7.48 -6.39
C LEU A 68 -1.11 -6.92 -6.53
N LEU A 69 -1.02 -5.64 -6.93
CA LEU A 69 0.17 -4.80 -6.74
C LEU A 69 -0.10 -3.78 -5.64
N VAL A 70 0.82 -3.66 -4.70
CA VAL A 70 0.86 -2.60 -3.67
C VAL A 70 2.09 -1.73 -3.93
N ALA A 71 1.90 -0.56 -4.54
CA ALA A 71 2.96 0.38 -4.86
C ALA A 71 3.02 1.50 -3.80
N VAL A 72 4.02 1.44 -2.92
CA VAL A 72 4.13 2.28 -1.72
C VAL A 72 5.55 2.84 -1.53
N THR A 73 6.20 3.17 -2.64
CA THR A 73 7.45 3.93 -2.58
C THR A 73 7.16 5.39 -2.19
N ASN A 74 8.21 6.16 -1.96
CA ASN A 74 8.13 7.61 -1.71
C ASN A 74 8.14 8.46 -3.01
N ASP A 75 7.85 7.84 -4.15
CA ASP A 75 7.87 8.48 -5.47
C ASP A 75 6.55 8.15 -6.18
N ASP A 76 5.68 9.16 -6.26
CA ASP A 76 4.33 9.04 -6.81
C ASP A 76 4.33 8.60 -8.28
N GLU A 77 5.27 9.11 -9.07
CA GLU A 77 5.40 8.78 -10.49
C GLU A 77 5.81 7.31 -10.67
N VAL A 78 6.72 6.82 -9.83
CA VAL A 78 7.12 5.40 -9.81
C VAL A 78 5.93 4.52 -9.44
N ASN A 79 5.15 4.91 -8.42
CA ASN A 79 3.98 4.17 -7.97
C ASN A 79 2.91 4.10 -9.08
N MET A 80 2.62 5.23 -9.73
CA MET A 80 1.66 5.30 -10.84
C MET A 80 2.14 4.50 -12.05
N MET A 81 3.41 4.62 -12.44
CA MET A 81 3.97 3.88 -13.57
C MET A 81 3.98 2.36 -13.32
N ALA A 82 4.29 1.93 -12.10
CA ALA A 82 4.23 0.53 -11.72
C ALA A 82 2.79 -0.02 -11.78
N SER A 83 1.80 0.78 -11.34
CA SER A 83 0.38 0.42 -11.47
C SER A 83 -0.01 0.22 -12.93
N LEU A 84 0.31 1.17 -13.81
CA LEU A 84 0.05 1.05 -15.24
C LEU A 84 0.67 -0.22 -15.83
N ALA A 85 1.95 -0.47 -15.52
CA ALA A 85 2.65 -1.64 -16.03
C ALA A 85 2.05 -2.96 -15.51
N ALA A 86 1.63 -3.00 -14.25
CA ALA A 86 0.97 -4.15 -13.65
C ALA A 86 -0.39 -4.42 -14.29
N LYS A 87 -1.20 -3.38 -14.51
CA LYS A 87 -2.49 -3.51 -15.22
C LYS A 87 -2.31 -4.02 -16.66
N GLN A 88 -1.31 -3.52 -17.38
CA GLN A 88 -0.98 -4.01 -18.72
C GLN A 88 -0.53 -5.49 -18.72
N ALA A 89 0.04 -5.96 -17.61
CA ALA A 89 0.41 -7.37 -17.42
C ALA A 89 -0.75 -8.26 -16.93
N GLY A 90 -1.93 -7.70 -16.66
CA GLY A 90 -3.14 -8.42 -16.28
C GLY A 90 -3.37 -8.52 -14.77
N VAL A 91 -2.70 -7.70 -13.95
CA VAL A 91 -2.96 -7.66 -12.50
C VAL A 91 -4.37 -7.11 -12.23
N ASP A 92 -5.17 -7.86 -11.47
CA ASP A 92 -6.57 -7.52 -11.21
C ASP A 92 -6.74 -6.23 -10.44
N ARG A 93 -5.93 -6.04 -9.38
CA ARG A 93 -6.05 -4.88 -8.48
C ARG A 93 -4.71 -4.23 -8.22
N THR A 94 -4.74 -2.91 -8.11
CA THR A 94 -3.57 -2.11 -7.72
C THR A 94 -3.94 -1.13 -6.63
N LEU A 95 -3.08 -1.06 -5.63
CA LEU A 95 -3.10 -0.07 -4.57
C LEU A 95 -1.88 0.82 -4.73
N VAL A 96 -2.09 2.13 -4.73
CA VAL A 96 -1.05 3.12 -5.03
C VAL A 96 -1.01 4.18 -3.94
N ARG A 97 0.17 4.39 -3.35
CA ARG A 97 0.42 5.55 -2.49
C ARG A 97 0.65 6.78 -3.36
N LEU A 98 -0.08 7.86 -3.08
CA LEU A 98 0.13 9.18 -3.67
C LEU A 98 0.13 10.23 -2.56
N GLU A 99 1.23 10.98 -2.44
CA GLU A 99 1.37 12.05 -1.45
C GLU A 99 0.98 13.41 -2.02
N ALA A 100 1.25 13.66 -3.30
CA ALA A 100 0.91 14.92 -3.95
C ALA A 100 -0.61 15.12 -4.00
N GLU A 101 -1.09 16.22 -3.40
CA GLU A 101 -2.51 16.56 -3.34
C GLU A 101 -3.11 16.71 -4.75
N GLU A 102 -2.36 17.27 -5.69
CA GLU A 102 -2.78 17.41 -7.09
C GLU A 102 -3.12 16.06 -7.72
N LEU A 103 -2.34 15.01 -7.45
CA LEU A 103 -2.56 13.66 -8.00
C LEU A 103 -3.74 12.94 -7.34
N ARG A 104 -4.13 13.35 -6.13
CA ARG A 104 -5.30 12.83 -5.41
C ARG A 104 -6.57 13.62 -5.70
N SER A 105 -6.43 14.82 -6.22
CA SER A 105 -7.54 15.71 -6.52
C SER A 105 -8.51 15.12 -7.57
N GLU A 106 -9.73 15.65 -7.61
CA GLU A 106 -10.70 15.25 -8.62
C GLU A 106 -10.22 15.55 -10.05
N ALA A 107 -9.43 16.62 -10.22
CA ALA A 107 -8.82 16.97 -11.51
C ALA A 107 -7.90 15.86 -12.07
N ALA A 108 -7.29 15.05 -11.20
CA ALA A 108 -6.43 13.92 -11.60
C ALA A 108 -7.19 12.57 -11.69
N ALA A 109 -8.50 12.55 -11.55
CA ALA A 109 -9.29 11.30 -11.56
C ALA A 109 -9.10 10.50 -12.85
N ASP A 110 -9.09 11.17 -14.00
CA ASP A 110 -8.86 10.51 -15.29
C ASP A 110 -7.44 9.96 -15.41
N LEU A 111 -6.44 10.67 -14.89
CA LEU A 111 -5.05 10.18 -14.87
C LEU A 111 -4.94 8.91 -14.02
N ARG A 112 -5.49 8.90 -12.80
CA ARG A 112 -5.52 7.71 -11.94
C ARG A 112 -6.22 6.52 -12.61
N ARG A 113 -7.32 6.78 -13.33
CA ARG A 113 -8.01 5.74 -14.10
C ARG A 113 -7.13 5.20 -15.24
N VAL A 114 -6.42 6.04 -15.97
CA VAL A 114 -5.52 5.64 -17.06
C VAL A 114 -4.37 4.77 -16.54
N VAL A 115 -3.78 5.13 -15.40
CA VAL A 115 -2.70 4.33 -14.79
C VAL A 115 -3.22 3.11 -14.01
N GLY A 116 -4.55 2.95 -13.93
CA GLY A 116 -5.18 1.79 -13.30
C GLY A 116 -5.04 1.74 -11.78
N ALA A 117 -4.94 2.90 -11.10
CA ALA A 117 -4.92 2.97 -9.65
C ALA A 117 -6.34 2.70 -9.10
N ASP A 118 -6.61 1.46 -8.71
CA ASP A 118 -7.94 1.07 -8.19
C ASP A 118 -8.20 1.65 -6.81
N LEU A 119 -7.16 1.68 -5.97
CA LEU A 119 -7.18 2.30 -4.65
C LEU A 119 -5.98 3.22 -4.49
N VAL A 120 -6.24 4.44 -4.05
CA VAL A 120 -5.21 5.42 -3.72
C VAL A 120 -5.19 5.63 -2.22
N ILE A 121 -4.01 5.60 -1.61
CA ILE A 121 -3.81 5.85 -0.19
C ILE A 121 -2.79 6.98 0.01
N ASP A 122 -3.01 7.74 1.08
CA ASP A 122 -2.04 8.65 1.67
C ASP A 122 -1.93 8.29 3.16
N PRO A 123 -0.87 7.56 3.56
CA PRO A 123 -0.74 7.09 4.94
C PRO A 123 -0.72 8.23 5.96
N ASP A 124 -0.15 9.37 5.60
CA ASP A 124 -0.05 10.52 6.51
C ASP A 124 -1.41 11.17 6.74
N GLN A 125 -2.24 11.29 5.71
CA GLN A 125 -3.62 11.77 5.85
C GLN A 125 -4.50 10.79 6.62
N GLU A 126 -4.38 9.50 6.38
CA GLU A 126 -5.13 8.50 7.13
C GLU A 126 -4.75 8.53 8.62
N ALA A 127 -3.44 8.55 8.93
CA ALA A 127 -2.99 8.67 10.32
C ALA A 127 -3.46 9.97 10.98
N ALA A 128 -3.39 11.11 10.27
CA ALA A 128 -3.89 12.39 10.78
C ALA A 128 -5.40 12.36 11.03
N ARG A 129 -6.17 11.72 10.15
CA ARG A 129 -7.62 11.54 10.31
C ARG A 129 -7.95 10.72 11.55
N ASP A 130 -7.26 9.59 11.77
CA ASP A 130 -7.45 8.73 12.93
C ASP A 130 -7.15 9.48 14.23
N ILE A 131 -6.06 10.26 14.26
CA ILE A 131 -5.71 11.09 15.43
C ILE A 131 -6.80 12.11 15.71
N LEU A 132 -7.29 12.83 14.69
CA LEU A 132 -8.33 13.83 14.84
C LEU A 132 -9.64 13.20 15.37
N GLN A 133 -10.03 12.04 14.84
CA GLN A 133 -11.23 11.32 15.32
C GLN A 133 -11.12 10.92 16.80
N LEU A 134 -9.94 10.45 17.23
CA LEU A 134 -9.71 10.14 18.65
C LEU A 134 -9.75 11.38 19.54
N LEU A 135 -9.27 12.52 19.06
CA LEU A 135 -9.33 13.79 19.82
C LEU A 135 -10.76 14.33 19.93
N GLU A 136 -11.60 14.11 18.93
CA GLU A 136 -13.02 14.52 18.94
C GLU A 136 -13.87 13.66 19.87
N MET A 137 -13.39 12.46 20.26
CA MET A 137 -14.09 11.52 21.14
C MET A 137 -13.29 11.20 22.40
N PRO A 138 -13.28 12.08 23.41
CA PRO A 138 -12.54 11.86 24.64
C PRO A 138 -12.97 10.55 25.34
N GLY A 139 -11.99 9.68 25.59
CA GLY A 139 -12.22 8.35 26.19
C GLY A 139 -12.37 7.20 25.20
N ALA A 140 -12.41 7.49 23.91
CA ALA A 140 -12.29 6.44 22.88
C ALA A 140 -10.84 5.94 22.81
N SER A 141 -10.66 4.63 22.67
CA SER A 141 -9.38 4.00 22.34
C SER A 141 -9.25 3.68 20.85
N GLU A 142 -10.37 3.64 20.15
CA GLU A 142 -10.47 3.34 18.72
C GLU A 142 -11.76 3.93 18.18
N VAL A 143 -11.73 4.48 16.97
CA VAL A 143 -12.90 5.01 16.27
C VAL A 143 -12.83 4.55 14.82
N GLU A 144 -13.83 3.83 14.35
CA GLU A 144 -14.00 3.48 12.95
C GLU A 144 -15.25 4.13 12.36
N VAL A 145 -15.09 4.75 11.20
CA VAL A 145 -16.18 5.39 10.46
C VAL A 145 -16.55 4.51 9.27
N LEU A 146 -17.78 4.02 9.25
CA LEU A 146 -18.30 3.17 8.20
C LEU A 146 -19.44 3.85 7.42
N ALA A 147 -19.74 3.31 6.24
CA ALA A 147 -20.84 3.76 5.38
C ALA A 147 -20.84 5.27 5.10
N GLY A 148 -19.65 5.85 4.83
CA GLY A 148 -19.53 7.27 4.51
C GLY A 148 -19.85 8.22 5.66
N GLY A 149 -19.75 7.78 6.92
CA GLY A 149 -20.02 8.59 8.10
C GLY A 149 -21.36 8.28 8.76
N GLU A 150 -22.17 7.39 8.21
CA GLU A 150 -23.48 7.03 8.77
C GLU A 150 -23.39 6.10 10.00
N VAL A 151 -22.28 5.36 10.14
CA VAL A 151 -22.05 4.42 11.23
C VAL A 151 -20.70 4.68 11.86
N LEU A 152 -20.68 4.82 13.19
CA LEU A 152 -19.46 4.93 13.99
C LEU A 152 -19.35 3.72 14.91
N ILE A 153 -18.17 3.07 14.89
CA ILE A 153 -17.78 2.07 15.88
C ILE A 153 -16.76 2.71 16.81
N VAL A 154 -17.08 2.75 18.09
CA VAL A 154 -16.21 3.37 19.09
C VAL A 154 -15.78 2.31 20.11
N GLY A 155 -14.47 2.06 20.18
CA GLY A 155 -13.85 1.27 21.24
C GLY A 155 -13.56 2.17 22.46
N ALA A 156 -13.94 1.74 23.65
CA ALA A 156 -13.60 2.45 24.88
C ALA A 156 -13.11 1.45 25.94
N ARG A 157 -12.08 1.87 26.70
CA ARG A 157 -11.59 1.07 27.83
C ARG A 157 -12.44 1.39 29.07
N LEU A 158 -13.15 0.39 29.57
CA LEU A 158 -13.88 0.53 30.83
C LEU A 158 -12.86 0.41 31.99
N THR A 159 -12.76 1.43 32.81
CA THR A 159 -12.07 1.36 34.11
C THR A 159 -13.11 1.03 35.18
N ALA A 160 -12.85 -0.01 35.96
CA ALA A 160 -13.64 -0.23 37.20
C ALA A 160 -13.23 0.83 38.23
N ASP A 161 -14.19 1.56 38.75
CA ASP A 161 -14.02 2.45 39.93
C ASP A 161 -13.70 1.65 41.18
#